data_51b3e0c3ba85faeb1479ae1f79027613
#
_entry.id   51b3e0c3ba85faeb1479ae1f79027613
#
_cell.length_a   1.000
_cell.length_b   1.000
_cell.length_c   1.000
_cell.angle_alpha   90.00
_cell.angle_beta   90.00
_cell.angle_gamma   90.00
#
_symmetry.space_group_name_H-M   'P 1'
#
loop_
_entity.id
_entity.type
_entity.pdbx_description
1 polymer ?
#
loop_
_entity_poly.entity_id
_entity_poly.type
_entity_poly.pdbx_seq_one_letter_code
_entity_poly.pdbx_strand_id
1 'polypeptide(L)'
;VARKAFDGAHFTNKMPFKTVYLHGLIRDSQGRKMSKSLGNGIDPFDVIDKYGCDAMRWALTSSGAPGLDLPIGDRNFTSARDFINKVWNASRYVLSIIGDDFIPMKLNSKDLSFADGYILAKLNETIRGVTHNMDKFEHGQASKYIYDFLYDNFCGEYLEWSKVSLMNCSLRQERIVKTVLY
;
A
#
# COMPACT_ATOMS: atom_id res chain seq x y z
N VAL A 1 -12.57 7.77 25.44
CA VAL A 1 -13.71 7.72 24.52
C VAL A 1 -14.99 8.09 25.23
N ALA A 2 -15.42 7.37 26.30
CA ALA A 2 -16.69 7.59 27.01
C ALA A 2 -16.89 9.06 27.43
N ARG A 3 -15.90 9.69 28.08
CA ARG A 3 -15.98 11.11 28.48
C ARG A 3 -16.22 12.04 27.28
N LYS A 4 -15.50 11.86 26.19
CA LYS A 4 -15.69 12.68 24.98
C LYS A 4 -17.08 12.49 24.36
N ALA A 5 -17.62 11.28 24.38
CA ALA A 5 -18.97 11.00 23.89
C ALA A 5 -20.01 11.69 24.78
N PHE A 6 -19.85 11.58 26.10
CA PHE A 6 -20.73 12.22 27.08
C PHE A 6 -20.72 13.75 26.96
N ASP A 7 -19.53 14.35 26.98
CA ASP A 7 -19.37 15.82 26.87
C ASP A 7 -19.94 16.33 25.54
N GLY A 8 -19.64 15.63 24.42
CA GLY A 8 -20.20 15.97 23.12
C GLY A 8 -21.73 15.95 23.12
N ALA A 9 -22.33 14.86 23.59
CA ALA A 9 -23.78 14.74 23.67
C ALA A 9 -24.38 15.80 24.60
N HIS A 10 -23.77 16.05 25.77
CA HIS A 10 -24.28 16.98 26.77
C HIS A 10 -24.22 18.45 26.32
N PHE A 11 -23.08 18.89 25.75
CA PHE A 11 -22.88 20.29 25.40
C PHE A 11 -23.36 20.68 23.99
N THR A 12 -23.42 19.71 23.07
CA THR A 12 -23.78 19.99 21.66
C THR A 12 -25.04 19.28 21.17
N ASN A 13 -25.67 18.44 21.98
CA ASN A 13 -26.76 17.53 21.59
C ASN A 13 -26.44 16.65 20.36
N LYS A 14 -25.16 16.39 20.09
CA LYS A 14 -24.72 15.59 18.96
C LYS A 14 -23.62 14.62 19.41
N MET A 15 -23.64 13.41 18.85
CA MET A 15 -22.52 12.51 19.01
C MET A 15 -21.29 13.07 18.26
N PRO A 16 -20.12 13.19 18.93
CA PRO A 16 -18.93 13.79 18.32
C PRO A 16 -18.28 12.91 17.25
N PHE A 17 -18.62 11.63 17.20
CA PHE A 17 -18.10 10.66 16.23
C PHE A 17 -19.09 9.52 16.01
N LYS A 18 -19.12 8.96 14.81
CA LYS A 18 -19.97 7.82 14.44
C LYS A 18 -19.32 6.48 14.74
N THR A 19 -18.00 6.42 14.67
CA THR A 19 -17.22 5.18 14.77
C THR A 19 -16.11 5.36 15.77
N VAL A 20 -15.87 4.34 16.58
CA VAL A 20 -14.73 4.22 17.48
C VAL A 20 -13.85 3.09 16.97
N TYR A 21 -12.70 3.42 16.43
CA TYR A 21 -11.71 2.43 16.01
C TYR A 21 -10.77 2.11 17.17
N LEU A 22 -10.75 0.85 17.57
CA LEU A 22 -9.88 0.37 18.64
C LEU A 22 -8.69 -0.37 18.01
N HIS A 23 -7.53 0.25 18.09
CA HIS A 23 -6.27 -0.39 17.69
C HIS A 23 -5.64 -1.17 18.85
N GLY A 24 -4.86 -2.19 18.58
CA GLY A 24 -4.07 -2.93 19.56
C GLY A 24 -2.87 -2.12 20.07
N LEU A 25 -2.19 -2.67 21.08
CA LEU A 25 -0.95 -2.08 21.58
C LEU A 25 0.24 -2.54 20.75
N ILE A 26 1.19 -1.63 20.56
CA ILE A 26 2.48 -2.00 19.98
C ILE A 26 3.31 -2.70 21.07
N ARG A 27 3.85 -3.87 20.71
CA ARG A 27 4.71 -4.69 21.56
C ARG A 27 6.10 -4.82 20.94
N ASP A 28 7.09 -5.09 21.77
CA ASP A 28 8.45 -5.38 21.29
C ASP A 28 8.52 -6.75 20.59
N SER A 29 9.66 -7.08 20.03
CA SER A 29 9.91 -8.34 19.33
C SER A 29 9.74 -9.60 20.20
N GLN A 30 9.71 -9.43 21.52
CA GLN A 30 9.46 -10.49 22.51
C GLN A 30 8.01 -10.53 22.98
N GLY A 31 7.13 -9.72 22.40
CA GLY A 31 5.72 -9.64 22.74
C GLY A 31 5.42 -8.86 24.03
N ARG A 32 6.39 -8.20 24.65
CA ARG A 32 6.20 -7.40 25.87
C ARG A 32 5.65 -6.02 25.51
N LYS A 33 4.80 -5.49 26.39
CA LYS A 33 4.30 -4.11 26.26
C LYS A 33 5.46 -3.13 26.31
N MET A 34 5.56 -2.23 25.34
CA MET A 34 6.55 -1.16 25.36
C MET A 34 6.25 -0.16 26.48
N SER A 35 7.27 0.17 27.25
CA SER A 35 7.18 1.17 28.32
C SER A 35 8.52 1.89 28.53
N LYS A 36 8.45 3.11 29.02
CA LYS A 36 9.66 3.90 29.35
C LYS A 36 10.48 3.23 30.44
N SER A 37 9.82 2.60 31.41
CA SER A 37 10.49 1.91 32.53
C SER A 37 11.26 0.66 32.13
N LEU A 38 10.85 -0.01 31.06
CA LEU A 38 11.54 -1.18 30.52
C LEU A 38 12.61 -0.81 29.48
N GLY A 39 12.67 0.45 29.05
CA GLY A 39 13.61 0.90 28.02
C GLY A 39 13.46 0.19 26.67
N ASN A 40 12.32 -0.46 26.42
CA ASN A 40 12.03 -1.22 25.20
C ASN A 40 11.16 -0.42 24.19
N GLY A 41 10.98 0.86 24.43
CA GLY A 41 10.28 1.75 23.50
C GLY A 41 11.14 2.01 22.24
N ILE A 42 10.50 2.09 21.10
CA ILE A 42 11.13 2.46 19.83
C ILE A 42 10.87 3.95 19.62
N ASP A 43 11.95 4.73 19.42
CA ASP A 43 11.80 6.14 19.03
C ASP A 43 11.43 6.19 17.52
N PRO A 44 10.31 6.82 17.17
CA PRO A 44 9.92 6.98 15.77
C PRO A 44 10.97 7.70 14.92
N PHE A 45 11.72 8.66 15.49
CA PHE A 45 12.74 9.39 14.75
C PHE A 45 13.93 8.49 14.39
N ASP A 46 14.37 7.62 15.29
CA ASP A 46 15.42 6.65 14.99
C ASP A 46 15.02 5.69 13.87
N VAL A 47 13.74 5.29 13.83
CA VAL A 47 13.20 4.45 12.75
C VAL A 47 13.14 5.21 11.43
N ILE A 48 12.72 6.47 11.46
CA ILE A 48 12.64 7.33 10.26
C ILE A 48 14.05 7.56 9.69
N ASP A 49 15.02 7.85 10.52
CA ASP A 49 16.40 8.08 10.09
C ASP A 49 17.04 6.81 9.50
N LYS A 50 16.71 5.64 10.06
CA LYS A 50 17.30 4.36 9.62
C LYS A 50 16.59 3.74 8.41
N TYR A 51 15.27 3.83 8.34
CA TYR A 51 14.45 3.09 7.35
C TYR A 51 13.65 3.99 6.41
N GLY A 52 13.45 5.25 6.76
CA GLY A 52 12.58 6.19 6.06
C GLY A 52 11.17 6.26 6.64
N CYS A 53 10.55 7.42 6.49
CA CYS A 53 9.22 7.70 7.02
C CYS A 53 8.14 6.78 6.42
N ASP A 54 8.17 6.56 5.12
CA ASP A 54 7.16 5.74 4.45
C ASP A 54 7.27 4.26 4.83
N ALA A 55 8.48 3.75 5.05
CA ALA A 55 8.69 2.40 5.55
C ALA A 55 8.11 2.21 6.96
N MET A 56 8.31 3.18 7.86
CA MET A 56 7.70 3.17 9.17
C MET A 56 6.17 3.18 9.10
N ARG A 57 5.59 4.08 8.31
CA ARG A 57 4.13 4.19 8.14
C ARG A 57 3.54 2.93 7.54
N TRP A 58 4.18 2.38 6.51
CA TRP A 58 3.76 1.13 5.89
C TRP A 58 3.80 -0.04 6.88
N ALA A 59 4.90 -0.20 7.62
CA ALA A 59 5.05 -1.27 8.62
C ALA A 59 3.92 -1.23 9.67
N LEU A 60 3.59 -0.03 10.18
CA LEU A 60 2.53 0.15 11.17
C LEU A 60 1.14 -0.14 10.60
N THR A 61 0.88 0.27 9.36
CA THR A 61 -0.44 0.13 8.72
C THR A 61 -0.69 -1.29 8.24
N SER A 62 0.32 -1.93 7.62
CA SER A 62 0.17 -3.25 7.00
C SER A 62 0.16 -4.41 7.99
N SER A 63 0.76 -4.21 9.16
CA SER A 63 0.90 -5.29 10.16
C SER A 63 -0.25 -5.35 11.17
N GLY A 64 -1.12 -4.34 11.21
CA GLY A 64 -2.17 -4.21 12.23
C GLY A 64 -3.49 -4.85 11.80
N ALA A 65 -4.12 -5.57 12.74
CA ALA A 65 -5.54 -5.93 12.66
C ALA A 65 -6.31 -5.23 13.79
N PRO A 66 -7.58 -4.84 13.57
CA PRO A 66 -8.38 -4.18 14.59
C PRO A 66 -8.41 -4.95 15.91
N GLY A 67 -8.08 -4.30 17.01
CA GLY A 67 -8.15 -4.86 18.37
C GLY A 67 -7.02 -5.86 18.73
N LEU A 68 -6.14 -6.20 17.82
CA LEU A 68 -5.01 -7.11 18.09
C LEU A 68 -3.73 -6.33 18.35
N ASP A 69 -2.98 -6.80 19.35
CA ASP A 69 -1.65 -6.27 19.67
C ASP A 69 -0.66 -6.59 18.54
N LEU A 70 0.21 -5.64 18.26
CA LEU A 70 1.18 -5.70 17.16
C LEU A 70 2.60 -5.81 17.69
N PRO A 71 3.25 -6.99 17.63
CA PRO A 71 4.68 -7.08 17.84
C PRO A 71 5.40 -6.42 16.64
N ILE A 72 6.23 -5.40 16.93
CA ILE A 72 6.97 -4.68 15.90
C ILE A 72 8.46 -4.64 16.25
N GLY A 73 9.29 -4.74 15.22
CA GLY A 73 10.74 -4.69 15.36
C GLY A 73 11.43 -4.45 14.03
N ASP A 74 12.75 -4.46 14.03
CA ASP A 74 13.60 -4.15 12.86
C ASP A 74 13.23 -4.91 11.59
N ARG A 75 12.79 -6.17 11.72
CA ARG A 75 12.36 -6.98 10.57
C ARG A 75 11.18 -6.37 9.83
N ASN A 76 10.18 -5.84 10.57
CA ASN A 76 9.00 -5.20 9.98
C ASN A 76 9.39 -3.95 9.18
N PHE A 77 10.28 -3.13 9.75
CA PHE A 77 10.75 -1.91 9.09
C PHE A 77 11.65 -2.20 7.88
N THR A 78 12.52 -3.21 7.98
CA THR A 78 13.37 -3.64 6.87
C THR A 78 12.51 -4.12 5.69
N SER A 79 11.55 -5.02 5.94
CA SER A 79 10.66 -5.54 4.90
C SER A 79 9.82 -4.42 4.26
N ALA A 80 9.35 -3.47 5.07
CA ALA A 80 8.61 -2.31 4.59
C ALA A 80 9.49 -1.42 3.70
N ARG A 81 10.72 -1.12 4.12
CA ARG A 81 11.67 -0.34 3.31
C ARG A 81 11.95 -1.01 1.97
N ASP A 82 12.16 -2.32 1.97
CA ASP A 82 12.49 -3.07 0.76
C ASP A 82 11.30 -3.07 -0.21
N PHE A 83 10.06 -3.15 0.30
CA PHE A 83 8.85 -2.99 -0.50
C PHE A 83 8.73 -1.59 -1.09
N ILE A 84 8.90 -0.54 -0.29
CA ILE A 84 8.84 0.86 -0.75
C ILE A 84 9.91 1.12 -1.82
N ASN A 85 11.14 0.61 -1.64
CA ASN A 85 12.20 0.72 -2.62
C ASN A 85 11.85 -0.01 -3.93
N LYS A 86 11.19 -1.17 -3.87
CA LYS A 86 10.74 -1.87 -5.07
C LYS A 86 9.69 -1.06 -5.83
N VAL A 87 8.72 -0.47 -5.13
CA VAL A 87 7.72 0.41 -5.75
C VAL A 87 8.37 1.64 -6.39
N TRP A 88 9.29 2.28 -5.68
CA TRP A 88 10.05 3.42 -6.20
C TRP A 88 10.82 3.09 -7.49
N ASN A 89 11.55 1.98 -7.49
CA ASN A 89 12.32 1.56 -8.65
C ASN A 89 11.43 1.17 -9.84
N ALA A 90 10.30 0.49 -9.58
CA ALA A 90 9.31 0.18 -10.61
C ALA A 90 8.73 1.45 -11.22
N SER A 91 8.36 2.43 -10.40
CA SER A 91 7.83 3.71 -10.87
C SER A 91 8.86 4.46 -11.72
N ARG A 92 10.12 4.53 -11.29
CA ARG A 92 11.21 5.15 -12.09
C ARG A 92 11.38 4.45 -13.44
N TYR A 93 11.32 3.12 -13.44
CA TYR A 93 11.42 2.35 -14.68
C TYR A 93 10.25 2.65 -15.63
N VAL A 94 9.02 2.64 -15.13
CA VAL A 94 7.82 2.98 -15.90
C VAL A 94 7.94 4.39 -16.49
N LEU A 95 8.28 5.38 -15.66
CA LEU A 95 8.45 6.76 -16.12
C LEU A 95 9.53 6.89 -17.20
N SER A 96 10.62 6.13 -17.11
CA SER A 96 11.68 6.12 -18.14
C SER A 96 11.22 5.54 -19.48
N ILE A 97 10.25 4.62 -19.49
CA ILE A 97 9.68 4.04 -20.71
C ILE A 97 8.63 4.97 -21.31
N ILE A 98 7.78 5.55 -20.46
CA ILE A 98 6.65 6.38 -20.91
C ILE A 98 7.18 7.69 -21.51
N GLY A 99 8.15 8.34 -20.84
CA GLY A 99 8.65 9.67 -21.22
C GLY A 99 7.71 10.80 -20.78
N ASP A 100 8.26 12.02 -20.74
CA ASP A 100 7.56 13.17 -20.13
C ASP A 100 6.36 13.68 -20.96
N ASP A 101 6.42 13.56 -22.29
CA ASP A 101 5.38 14.08 -23.21
C ASP A 101 4.35 13.02 -23.64
N PHE A 102 4.29 11.89 -22.94
CA PHE A 102 3.39 10.82 -23.32
C PHE A 102 1.93 11.15 -22.99
N ILE A 103 1.07 11.04 -24.02
CA ILE A 103 -0.38 11.18 -23.85
C ILE A 103 -1.03 9.80 -24.00
N PRO A 104 -1.68 9.27 -22.94
CA PRO A 104 -2.32 7.97 -23.00
C PRO A 104 -3.47 7.97 -24.01
N MET A 105 -3.66 6.85 -24.68
CA MET A 105 -4.76 6.68 -25.64
C MET A 105 -5.97 6.04 -24.97
N LYS A 106 -7.15 6.22 -25.57
CA LYS A 106 -8.33 5.45 -25.13
C LYS A 106 -8.15 3.99 -25.56
N LEU A 107 -8.15 3.10 -24.58
CA LEU A 107 -8.03 1.66 -24.78
C LEU A 107 -9.38 1.03 -25.11
N ASN A 108 -9.41 0.11 -26.07
CA ASN A 108 -10.53 -0.78 -26.29
C ASN A 108 -10.12 -2.22 -25.91
N SER A 109 -11.05 -2.99 -25.39
CA SER A 109 -10.77 -4.39 -24.98
C SER A 109 -10.20 -5.26 -26.09
N LYS A 110 -10.53 -4.96 -27.35
CA LYS A 110 -10.04 -5.68 -28.54
C LYS A 110 -8.57 -5.38 -28.88
N ASP A 111 -8.04 -4.28 -28.36
CA ASP A 111 -6.65 -3.84 -28.61
C ASP A 111 -5.68 -4.42 -27.59
N LEU A 112 -6.17 -4.91 -26.46
CA LEU A 112 -5.38 -5.41 -25.35
C LEU A 112 -4.84 -6.82 -25.64
N SER A 113 -3.56 -7.02 -25.35
CA SER A 113 -3.00 -8.36 -25.25
C SER A 113 -3.54 -9.09 -24.02
N PHE A 114 -3.28 -10.39 -23.94
CA PHE A 114 -3.61 -11.18 -22.75
C PHE A 114 -2.97 -10.58 -21.48
N ALA A 115 -1.70 -10.17 -21.56
CA ALA A 115 -0.97 -9.57 -20.44
C ALA A 115 -1.60 -8.24 -19.99
N ASP A 116 -2.00 -7.38 -20.95
CA ASP A 116 -2.63 -6.10 -20.66
C ASP A 116 -4.01 -6.31 -19.99
N GLY A 117 -4.79 -7.24 -20.52
CA GLY A 117 -6.10 -7.59 -19.95
C GLY A 117 -5.98 -8.18 -18.55
N TYR A 118 -4.98 -9.01 -18.32
CA TYR A 118 -4.69 -9.62 -17.03
C TYR A 118 -4.38 -8.56 -15.96
N ILE A 119 -3.42 -7.67 -16.24
CA ILE A 119 -3.02 -6.67 -15.23
C ILE A 119 -4.13 -5.68 -14.93
N LEU A 120 -4.91 -5.26 -15.92
CA LEU A 120 -6.06 -4.38 -15.71
C LEU A 120 -7.18 -5.08 -14.90
N ALA A 121 -7.38 -6.38 -15.11
CA ALA A 121 -8.31 -7.17 -14.28
C ALA A 121 -7.83 -7.26 -12.83
N LYS A 122 -6.52 -7.51 -12.61
CA LYS A 122 -5.90 -7.53 -11.28
C LYS A 122 -5.95 -6.19 -10.59
N LEU A 123 -5.73 -5.09 -11.31
CA LEU A 123 -5.90 -3.74 -10.78
C LEU A 123 -7.32 -3.50 -10.30
N ASN A 124 -8.32 -3.85 -11.11
CA ASN A 124 -9.73 -3.70 -10.73
C ASN A 124 -10.13 -4.55 -9.53
N GLU A 125 -9.59 -5.78 -9.42
CA GLU A 125 -9.76 -6.64 -8.24
C GLU A 125 -9.17 -5.98 -7.00
N THR A 126 -7.95 -5.45 -7.12
CA THR A 126 -7.25 -4.74 -6.06
C THR A 126 -8.03 -3.50 -5.59
N ILE A 127 -8.48 -2.66 -6.54
CA ILE A 127 -9.27 -1.46 -6.21
C ILE A 127 -10.52 -1.84 -5.39
N ARG A 128 -11.26 -2.87 -5.83
CA ARG A 128 -12.45 -3.33 -5.09
C ARG A 128 -12.09 -3.86 -3.70
N GLY A 129 -11.02 -4.67 -3.60
CA GLY A 129 -10.54 -5.23 -2.34
C GLY A 129 -10.09 -4.15 -1.36
N VAL A 130 -9.29 -3.20 -1.83
CA VAL A 130 -8.81 -2.07 -1.01
C VAL A 130 -9.97 -1.21 -0.54
N THR A 131 -10.87 -0.80 -1.44
CA THR A 131 -12.03 0.03 -1.09
C THR A 131 -12.89 -0.66 -0.03
N HIS A 132 -13.23 -1.94 -0.25
CA HIS A 132 -14.05 -2.70 0.69
C HIS A 132 -13.43 -2.81 2.09
N ASN A 133 -12.12 -3.08 2.17
CA ASN A 133 -11.43 -3.21 3.44
C ASN A 133 -11.21 -1.85 4.13
N MET A 134 -10.95 -0.79 3.36
CA MET A 134 -10.86 0.56 3.92
C MET A 134 -12.19 1.04 4.51
N ASP A 135 -13.32 0.75 3.86
CA ASP A 135 -14.66 1.05 4.40
C ASP A 135 -14.95 0.34 5.73
N LYS A 136 -14.30 -0.80 5.96
CA LYS A 136 -14.38 -1.57 7.21
C LYS A 136 -13.28 -1.26 8.22
N PHE A 137 -12.39 -0.32 7.93
CA PHE A 137 -11.21 -0.03 8.74
C PHE A 137 -10.22 -1.20 8.87
N GLU A 138 -10.25 -2.15 7.94
CA GLU A 138 -9.35 -3.30 7.88
C GLU A 138 -8.06 -2.96 7.10
N HIS A 139 -7.28 -2.02 7.63
CA HIS A 139 -6.11 -1.44 6.94
C HIS A 139 -5.04 -2.48 6.58
N GLY A 140 -4.82 -3.48 7.44
CA GLY A 140 -3.87 -4.57 7.16
C GLY A 140 -4.28 -5.39 5.93
N GLN A 141 -5.58 -5.70 5.79
CA GLN A 141 -6.08 -6.42 4.62
C GLN A 141 -6.03 -5.54 3.35
N ALA A 142 -6.40 -4.26 3.45
CA ALA A 142 -6.24 -3.33 2.34
C ALA A 142 -4.79 -3.25 1.87
N SER A 143 -3.84 -3.15 2.81
CA SER A 143 -2.39 -3.15 2.51
C SER A 143 -1.93 -4.43 1.84
N LYS A 144 -2.49 -5.59 2.22
CA LYS A 144 -2.18 -6.88 1.58
C LYS A 144 -2.58 -6.89 0.10
N TYR A 145 -3.78 -6.41 -0.26
CA TYR A 145 -4.19 -6.27 -1.66
C TYR A 145 -3.23 -5.40 -2.47
N ILE A 146 -2.77 -4.28 -1.89
CA ILE A 146 -1.80 -3.39 -2.54
C ILE A 146 -0.45 -4.10 -2.72
N TYR A 147 0.01 -4.79 -1.68
CA TYR A 147 1.27 -5.51 -1.72
C TYR A 147 1.27 -6.61 -2.78
N ASP A 148 0.26 -7.50 -2.76
CA ASP A 148 0.14 -8.62 -3.69
C ASP A 148 0.07 -8.10 -5.14
N PHE A 149 -0.70 -7.03 -5.38
CA PHE A 149 -0.77 -6.44 -6.71
C PHE A 149 0.58 -5.84 -7.16
N LEU A 150 1.18 -4.98 -6.35
CA LEU A 150 2.40 -4.28 -6.76
C LEU A 150 3.62 -5.21 -6.81
N TYR A 151 3.76 -6.08 -5.80
CA TYR A 151 4.95 -6.94 -5.69
C TYR A 151 4.91 -8.10 -6.65
N ASP A 152 3.79 -8.84 -6.68
CA ASP A 152 3.66 -10.07 -7.46
C ASP A 152 3.15 -9.79 -8.88
N ASN A 153 1.93 -9.23 -9.00
CA ASN A 153 1.30 -9.13 -10.32
C ASN A 153 1.95 -8.06 -11.20
N PHE A 154 2.21 -6.86 -10.64
CA PHE A 154 2.77 -5.78 -11.44
C PHE A 154 4.28 -5.93 -11.62
N CYS A 155 5.07 -5.93 -10.55
CA CYS A 155 6.52 -6.01 -10.64
C CYS A 155 7.05 -7.39 -10.98
N GLY A 156 6.39 -8.46 -10.48
CA GLY A 156 6.83 -9.84 -10.70
C GLY A 156 6.48 -10.37 -12.09
N GLU A 157 5.36 -9.95 -12.64
CA GLU A 157 4.82 -10.49 -13.89
C GLU A 157 4.71 -9.44 -14.99
N TYR A 158 3.83 -8.44 -14.84
CA TYR A 158 3.48 -7.55 -15.94
C TYR A 158 4.65 -6.69 -16.42
N LEU A 159 5.48 -6.16 -15.52
CA LEU A 159 6.67 -5.38 -15.92
C LEU A 159 7.62 -6.22 -16.79
N GLU A 160 7.82 -7.49 -16.47
CA GLU A 160 8.69 -8.37 -17.28
C GLU A 160 8.04 -8.68 -18.64
N TRP A 161 6.73 -8.94 -18.66
CA TRP A 161 6.00 -9.15 -19.93
C TRP A 161 5.99 -7.90 -20.79
N SER A 162 5.86 -6.71 -20.19
CA SER A 162 5.89 -5.44 -20.92
C SER A 162 7.23 -5.20 -21.62
N LYS A 163 8.35 -5.61 -21.01
CA LYS A 163 9.68 -5.53 -21.66
C LYS A 163 9.72 -6.35 -22.96
N VAL A 164 9.20 -7.58 -22.89
CA VAL A 164 9.13 -8.45 -24.08
C VAL A 164 8.18 -7.86 -25.12
N SER A 165 7.03 -7.34 -24.68
CA SER A 165 6.04 -6.74 -25.58
C SER A 165 6.54 -5.48 -26.29
N LEU A 166 7.46 -4.75 -25.66
CA LEU A 166 8.09 -3.56 -26.25
C LEU A 166 9.25 -3.88 -27.20
N MET A 167 9.75 -5.13 -27.19
CA MET A 167 10.75 -5.58 -28.15
C MET A 167 10.10 -5.85 -29.51
N ASN A 168 10.54 -5.16 -30.55
CA ASN A 168 10.09 -5.39 -31.94
C ASN A 168 8.57 -5.24 -32.17
N CYS A 169 7.91 -4.35 -31.43
CA CYS A 169 6.49 -4.08 -31.58
C CYS A 169 6.19 -2.97 -32.61
N SER A 170 4.95 -2.93 -33.09
CA SER A 170 4.46 -1.80 -33.89
C SER A 170 4.28 -0.56 -33.01
N LEU A 171 4.36 0.64 -33.58
CA LEU A 171 4.10 1.91 -32.88
C LEU A 171 2.75 1.92 -32.13
N ARG A 172 1.73 1.29 -32.71
CA ARG A 172 0.42 1.17 -32.05
C ARG A 172 0.50 0.30 -30.79
N GLN A 173 1.19 -0.81 -30.87
CA GLN A 173 1.34 -1.75 -29.76
C GLN A 173 2.19 -1.17 -28.64
N GLU A 174 3.28 -0.47 -29.00
CA GLU A 174 4.07 0.29 -28.04
C GLU A 174 3.19 1.29 -27.26
N ARG A 175 2.36 2.05 -28.00
CA ARG A 175 1.48 3.03 -27.39
C ARG A 175 0.41 2.43 -26.48
N ILE A 176 -0.11 1.23 -26.81
CA ILE A 176 -1.03 0.48 -25.95
C ILE A 176 -0.36 0.09 -24.65
N VAL A 177 0.82 -0.57 -24.72
CA VAL A 177 1.57 -1.02 -23.54
C VAL A 177 1.94 0.17 -22.64
N LYS A 178 2.44 1.27 -23.23
CA LYS A 178 2.72 2.50 -22.46
C LYS A 178 1.48 3.10 -21.82
N THR A 179 0.31 2.98 -22.44
CA THR A 179 -0.97 3.46 -21.87
C THR A 179 -1.41 2.59 -20.69
N VAL A 180 -1.16 1.29 -20.74
CA VAL A 180 -1.48 0.38 -19.61
C VAL A 180 -0.49 0.56 -18.46
N LEU A 181 0.78 0.91 -18.77
CA LEU A 181 1.78 1.22 -17.74
C LEU A 181 1.54 2.58 -17.06
N TYR A 182 0.93 3.54 -17.76
CA TYR A 182 0.57 4.87 -17.28
C TYR A 182 -0.60 4.84 -16.31
#